data_6b4a2f1c7f1e9ee4ff0d067cb0a04c91
#
_entry.id   6b4a2f1c7f1e9ee4ff0d067cb0a04c91
#
_cell.length_a   1.000
_cell.length_b   1.000
_cell.length_c   1.000
_cell.angle_alpha   90.00
_cell.angle_beta   90.00
_cell.angle_gamma   90.00
#
_symmetry.space_group_name_H-M   'P 1'
#
loop_
_entity.id
_entity.type
_entity.pdbx_description
1 polymer ?
#
loop_
_entity_poly.entity_id
_entity_poly.type
_entity_poly.pdbx_seq_one_letter_code
_entity_poly.pdbx_strand_id
1 'polypeptide(L)'
;MKAKLRITLLAFLFLTGCTAAPAAPAETTVPAETAAIEATHETAPQEEVGFEGMEPVFADVLHDGSYSIQVDSSSSMFKVTACELTVADGAMTARINTGSTSYDAMFLGTEQEAAAASKEERIPFEEADGERWFTLPVEALDKEITCAALSKKKQEWYGRTLVFRADSLPAEAFAVQQYQSVEDLGLADGAYTVSVTLEGGSGRASVQSPATLTVADGSAFAQIIWSSDKYDYMLVGGEKYLPEIIDGHSVFEIPVTGFGYRMPVSADTTAMSVPYEIEYTLYFDPASIRAAG
;
A
#
# COMPACT_ATOMS: atom_id res chain seq x y z
N MET A 1 -53.05 -14.06 45.07
CA MET A 1 -53.00 -14.54 46.50
C MET A 1 -51.53 -14.38 46.92
N LYS A 2 -51.17 -13.29 47.59
CA LYS A 2 -51.07 -13.04 49.07
C LYS A 2 -50.34 -14.18 49.78
N ALA A 3 -49.10 -13.96 50.25
CA ALA A 3 -48.69 -13.71 51.63
C ALA A 3 -47.17 -13.78 51.73
N LYS A 4 -46.46 -12.71 52.16
CA LYS A 4 -46.07 -12.28 53.52
C LYS A 4 -44.89 -13.14 54.06
N LEU A 5 -43.67 -12.58 54.11
CA LEU A 5 -43.02 -11.80 55.18
C LEU A 5 -42.82 -12.59 56.51
N ARG A 6 -41.57 -12.78 56.93
CA ARG A 6 -41.15 -12.57 58.32
C ARG A 6 -39.61 -12.45 58.51
N ILE A 7 -39.30 -11.33 59.09
CA ILE A 7 -38.03 -10.89 59.71
C ILE A 7 -37.87 -11.63 61.02
N THR A 8 -36.61 -12.03 61.37
CA THR A 8 -36.26 -12.18 62.79
C THR A 8 -34.77 -11.73 63.00
N LEU A 9 -34.66 -10.65 63.72
CA LEU A 9 -33.48 -10.02 64.29
C LEU A 9 -33.13 -10.73 65.61
N LEU A 10 -31.87 -11.09 65.86
CA LEU A 10 -31.38 -11.32 67.20
C LEU A 10 -29.98 -10.80 67.40
N ALA A 11 -29.91 -9.76 68.22
CA ALA A 11 -28.69 -9.18 68.74
C ALA A 11 -28.26 -9.91 69.98
N PHE A 12 -26.97 -10.14 70.18
CA PHE A 12 -26.39 -10.40 71.50
C PHE A 12 -25.07 -9.62 71.64
N LEU A 13 -25.07 -8.75 72.59
CA LEU A 13 -23.99 -7.94 73.08
C LEU A 13 -23.36 -8.65 74.31
N PHE A 14 -22.03 -8.82 74.35
CA PHE A 14 -21.29 -8.92 75.61
C PHE A 14 -19.88 -8.31 75.49
N LEU A 15 -19.59 -7.48 76.48
CA LEU A 15 -18.38 -6.72 76.70
C LEU A 15 -17.31 -7.54 77.45
N THR A 16 -16.10 -7.01 77.30
CA THR A 16 -14.98 -6.86 78.24
C THR A 16 -13.84 -7.89 78.20
N GLY A 17 -12.63 -7.31 78.10
CA GLY A 17 -11.37 -7.93 78.54
C GLY A 17 -10.13 -7.33 77.88
N CYS A 18 -9.60 -6.20 78.42
CA CYS A 18 -8.26 -5.68 78.09
C CYS A 18 -7.15 -6.58 78.59
N THR A 19 -6.15 -6.86 77.76
CA THR A 19 -4.73 -6.90 78.20
C THR A 19 -3.84 -6.57 77.02
N ALA A 20 -2.87 -5.67 77.24
CA ALA A 20 -1.93 -5.13 76.28
C ALA A 20 -0.64 -5.95 76.19
N ALA A 21 -0.02 -5.88 74.97
CA ALA A 21 1.40 -5.85 74.58
C ALA A 21 1.93 -7.10 73.86
N PRO A 22 2.98 -7.00 73.02
CA PRO A 22 3.42 -5.91 72.15
C PRO A 22 3.45 -6.26 70.66
N ALA A 23 3.68 -5.26 69.85
CA ALA A 23 3.68 -5.25 68.40
C ALA A 23 4.74 -6.15 67.75
N ALA A 24 4.30 -6.91 66.71
CA ALA A 24 5.15 -7.38 65.65
C ALA A 24 4.66 -6.77 64.31
N PRO A 25 5.53 -6.50 63.34
CA PRO A 25 5.20 -5.65 62.20
C PRO A 25 4.22 -6.33 61.23
N ALA A 26 3.26 -5.54 60.80
CA ALA A 26 2.30 -5.95 59.78
C ALA A 26 3.01 -6.22 58.45
N GLU A 27 2.96 -7.44 57.98
CA GLU A 27 3.20 -7.74 56.58
C GLU A 27 2.02 -7.20 55.77
N THR A 28 2.32 -6.14 55.01
CA THR A 28 1.40 -5.65 53.97
C THR A 28 1.43 -6.61 52.83
N THR A 29 0.45 -7.45 52.71
CA THR A 29 0.17 -8.23 51.50
C THR A 29 -0.31 -7.23 50.43
N VAL A 30 0.62 -6.85 49.56
CA VAL A 30 0.31 -6.19 48.28
C VAL A 30 -0.41 -7.23 47.43
N PRO A 31 -1.57 -6.92 46.83
CA PRO A 31 -2.16 -7.80 45.83
C PRO A 31 -1.13 -7.90 44.66
N ALA A 32 -0.80 -9.11 44.29
CA ALA A 32 -0.04 -9.38 43.09
C ALA A 32 -0.90 -8.93 41.92
N GLU A 33 -0.62 -7.73 41.43
CA GLU A 33 -1.04 -7.27 40.13
C GLU A 33 -0.34 -8.14 39.12
N THR A 34 -1.09 -9.07 38.52
CA THR A 34 -0.62 -9.87 37.40
C THR A 34 -0.38 -8.93 36.26
N ALA A 35 0.84 -8.39 36.16
CA ALA A 35 1.30 -7.73 34.96
C ALA A 35 1.22 -8.77 33.85
N ALA A 36 0.23 -8.65 33.00
CA ALA A 36 0.23 -9.27 31.68
C ALA A 36 1.50 -8.75 31.01
N ILE A 37 2.48 -9.65 30.86
CA ILE A 37 3.62 -9.41 30.00
C ILE A 37 3.03 -9.46 28.60
N GLU A 38 2.67 -8.29 28.06
CA GLU A 38 2.51 -8.12 26.62
C GLU A 38 3.88 -8.48 26.03
N ALA A 39 3.95 -9.65 25.43
CA ALA A 39 5.08 -10.02 24.59
C ALA A 39 5.04 -9.05 23.39
N THR A 40 5.77 -7.97 23.49
CA THR A 40 6.08 -7.13 22.33
C THR A 40 6.92 -8.00 21.42
N HIS A 41 6.26 -8.61 20.42
CA HIS A 41 6.98 -9.17 19.28
C HIS A 41 7.75 -8.03 18.65
N GLU A 42 9.07 -8.15 18.62
CA GLU A 42 9.94 -7.25 17.86
C GLU A 42 9.62 -7.49 16.37
N THR A 43 8.60 -6.80 15.89
CA THR A 43 8.22 -6.81 14.48
C THR A 43 9.26 -5.99 13.73
N ALA A 44 9.67 -6.45 12.54
CA ALA A 44 10.49 -5.64 11.64
C ALA A 44 9.87 -4.25 11.48
N PRO A 45 10.67 -3.19 11.30
CA PRO A 45 10.15 -1.84 11.09
C PRO A 45 9.07 -1.87 10.01
N GLN A 46 7.97 -1.17 10.27
CA GLN A 46 6.92 -1.03 9.26
C GLN A 46 7.40 -0.06 8.19
N GLU A 47 7.14 -0.38 6.93
CA GLU A 47 7.38 0.49 5.79
C GLU A 47 6.16 1.39 5.60
N GLU A 48 6.38 2.61 5.12
CA GLU A 48 5.29 3.49 4.71
C GLU A 48 4.58 2.91 3.49
N VAL A 49 3.27 3.04 3.44
CA VAL A 49 2.43 2.58 2.33
C VAL A 49 1.64 3.74 1.77
N GLY A 50 1.41 3.72 0.46
CA GLY A 50 0.70 4.80 -0.22
C GLY A 50 1.54 6.09 -0.33
N PHE A 51 0.87 7.21 -0.52
CA PHE A 51 1.47 8.54 -0.68
C PHE A 51 0.58 9.62 -0.07
N GLU A 52 1.16 10.77 0.22
CA GLU A 52 0.42 11.91 0.78
C GLU A 52 -0.64 12.41 -0.21
N GLY A 53 -1.88 12.54 0.27
CA GLY A 53 -3.00 13.04 -0.54
C GLY A 53 -3.65 12.01 -1.45
N MET A 54 -3.37 10.70 -1.29
CA MET A 54 -4.11 9.66 -2.01
C MET A 54 -5.59 9.68 -1.60
N GLU A 55 -6.47 9.56 -2.59
CA GLU A 55 -7.91 9.47 -2.40
C GLU A 55 -8.42 8.10 -2.86
N PRO A 56 -9.36 7.47 -2.12
CA PRO A 56 -9.88 6.17 -2.47
C PRO A 56 -10.52 6.14 -3.86
N VAL A 57 -10.15 5.15 -4.69
CA VAL A 57 -10.72 4.90 -6.01
C VAL A 57 -11.59 3.64 -5.93
N PHE A 58 -12.88 3.79 -6.20
CA PHE A 58 -13.87 2.73 -6.15
C PHE A 58 -14.12 2.10 -7.52
N ALA A 59 -14.73 0.91 -7.53
CA ALA A 59 -15.01 0.16 -8.75
C ALA A 59 -15.91 0.89 -9.76
N ASP A 60 -16.77 1.80 -9.30
CA ASP A 60 -17.74 2.52 -10.13
C ASP A 60 -17.11 3.52 -11.11
N VAL A 61 -15.86 3.90 -10.88
CA VAL A 61 -15.08 4.75 -11.80
C VAL A 61 -14.12 3.95 -12.66
N LEU A 62 -14.17 2.63 -12.62
CA LEU A 62 -13.34 1.72 -13.39
C LEU A 62 -14.17 0.94 -14.41
N HIS A 63 -13.56 0.58 -15.53
CA HIS A 63 -14.13 -0.39 -16.45
C HIS A 63 -13.98 -1.82 -15.91
N ASP A 64 -14.97 -2.66 -16.17
CA ASP A 64 -14.86 -4.09 -15.91
C ASP A 64 -13.68 -4.67 -16.70
N GLY A 65 -12.86 -5.47 -16.03
CA GLY A 65 -11.67 -6.06 -16.63
C GLY A 65 -10.75 -6.69 -15.61
N SER A 66 -9.63 -7.22 -16.11
CA SER A 66 -8.53 -7.73 -15.26
C SER A 66 -7.27 -6.92 -15.52
N TYR A 67 -6.66 -6.45 -14.45
CA TYR A 67 -5.53 -5.53 -14.49
C TYR A 67 -4.39 -6.05 -13.61
N SER A 68 -3.16 -5.91 -14.09
CA SER A 68 -1.98 -6.08 -13.24
C SER A 68 -1.70 -4.75 -12.56
N ILE A 69 -1.64 -4.74 -11.21
CA ILE A 69 -1.42 -3.53 -10.43
C ILE A 69 -0.35 -3.73 -9.36
N GLN A 70 0.22 -2.62 -8.90
CA GLN A 70 1.14 -2.60 -7.78
C GLN A 70 0.39 -2.59 -6.44
N VAL A 71 1.00 -3.20 -5.42
CA VAL A 71 0.48 -3.22 -4.06
C VAL A 71 1.60 -2.89 -3.09
N ASP A 72 1.45 -1.80 -2.35
CA ASP A 72 2.34 -1.47 -1.26
C ASP A 72 2.02 -2.34 -0.05
N SER A 73 3.05 -2.74 0.67
CA SER A 73 2.91 -3.50 1.91
C SER A 73 3.75 -2.84 3.01
N SER A 74 3.17 -2.68 4.19
CA SER A 74 3.87 -2.15 5.37
C SER A 74 5.00 -3.05 5.89
N SER A 75 5.31 -4.15 5.20
CA SER A 75 6.33 -5.11 5.64
C SER A 75 7.13 -5.65 4.47
N SER A 76 8.44 -5.44 4.49
CA SER A 76 9.38 -6.02 3.53
C SER A 76 9.37 -7.56 3.52
N MET A 77 8.94 -8.20 4.62
CA MET A 77 8.82 -9.65 4.71
C MET A 77 7.51 -10.20 4.12
N PHE A 78 6.56 -9.34 3.83
CA PHE A 78 5.29 -9.65 3.16
C PHE A 78 5.14 -8.74 1.92
N LYS A 79 6.14 -8.71 1.08
CA LYS A 79 6.07 -7.92 -0.15
C LYS A 79 5.17 -8.61 -1.16
N VAL A 80 4.19 -7.89 -1.70
CA VAL A 80 3.40 -8.37 -2.83
C VAL A 80 4.24 -8.24 -4.10
N THR A 81 4.48 -9.34 -4.78
CA THR A 81 5.33 -9.42 -5.98
C THR A 81 4.51 -9.45 -7.27
N ALA A 82 3.25 -9.84 -7.18
CA ALA A 82 2.30 -9.78 -8.27
C ALA A 82 0.88 -9.60 -7.73
N CYS A 83 0.07 -8.85 -8.45
CA CYS A 83 -1.34 -8.65 -8.15
C CYS A 83 -2.15 -8.60 -9.45
N GLU A 84 -3.17 -9.46 -9.52
CA GLU A 84 -4.21 -9.45 -10.55
C GLU A 84 -5.49 -8.87 -9.93
N LEU A 85 -5.85 -7.64 -10.29
CA LEU A 85 -7.11 -7.01 -9.90
C LEU A 85 -8.18 -7.36 -10.94
N THR A 86 -9.30 -7.89 -10.49
CA THR A 86 -10.50 -8.07 -11.31
C THR A 86 -11.56 -7.06 -10.87
N VAL A 87 -12.04 -6.25 -11.81
CA VAL A 87 -13.19 -5.35 -11.64
C VAL A 87 -14.35 -5.97 -12.39
N ALA A 88 -15.44 -6.23 -11.71
CA ALA A 88 -16.65 -6.82 -12.31
C ALA A 88 -17.88 -6.44 -11.50
N ASP A 89 -18.96 -6.05 -12.18
CA ASP A 89 -20.27 -5.75 -11.59
C ASP A 89 -20.18 -4.74 -10.42
N GLY A 90 -19.29 -3.74 -10.50
CA GLY A 90 -19.09 -2.73 -9.47
C GLY A 90 -18.38 -3.22 -8.21
N ALA A 91 -17.68 -4.35 -8.29
CA ALA A 91 -16.86 -4.90 -7.21
C ALA A 91 -15.43 -5.16 -7.68
N MET A 92 -14.49 -5.13 -6.75
CA MET A 92 -13.09 -5.43 -7.00
C MET A 92 -12.65 -6.64 -6.18
N THR A 93 -11.88 -7.51 -6.83
CA THR A 93 -11.24 -8.67 -6.20
C THR A 93 -9.79 -8.71 -6.64
N ALA A 94 -8.88 -8.81 -5.69
CA ALA A 94 -7.45 -8.94 -5.96
C ALA A 94 -6.98 -10.36 -5.69
N ARG A 95 -6.17 -10.88 -6.60
CA ARG A 95 -5.41 -12.12 -6.45
C ARG A 95 -3.94 -11.75 -6.32
N ILE A 96 -3.37 -11.88 -5.12
CA ILE A 96 -2.02 -11.44 -4.80
C ILE A 96 -1.05 -12.60 -4.58
N ASN A 97 0.21 -12.39 -4.97
CA ASN A 97 1.33 -13.30 -4.73
C ASN A 97 2.41 -12.57 -3.93
N THR A 98 3.00 -13.23 -2.94
CA THR A 98 4.08 -12.66 -2.12
C THR A 98 5.48 -13.15 -2.50
N GLY A 99 5.58 -13.94 -3.60
CA GLY A 99 6.83 -14.61 -3.98
C GLY A 99 7.33 -15.61 -2.92
N SER A 100 6.48 -16.00 -1.98
CA SER A 100 6.85 -16.80 -0.81
C SER A 100 5.80 -17.84 -0.47
N THR A 101 6.24 -19.01 -0.03
CA THR A 101 5.39 -20.06 0.53
C THR A 101 5.34 -20.03 2.06
N SER A 102 5.73 -18.90 2.66
CA SER A 102 5.90 -18.77 4.13
C SER A 102 4.61 -18.49 4.88
N TYR A 103 3.50 -18.25 4.18
CA TYR A 103 2.21 -17.92 4.78
C TYR A 103 1.16 -18.98 4.45
N ASP A 104 0.37 -19.39 5.45
CA ASP A 104 -0.66 -20.41 5.32
C ASP A 104 -2.08 -19.85 5.18
N ALA A 105 -2.30 -18.60 5.56
CA ALA A 105 -3.58 -17.91 5.41
C ALA A 105 -3.40 -16.39 5.55
N MET A 106 -4.39 -15.64 5.07
CA MET A 106 -4.59 -14.23 5.37
C MET A 106 -5.93 -14.01 6.08
N PHE A 107 -6.09 -12.82 6.65
CA PHE A 107 -7.31 -12.35 7.27
C PHE A 107 -7.42 -10.83 7.03
N LEU A 108 -8.61 -10.34 6.68
CA LEU A 108 -8.87 -8.90 6.60
C LEU A 108 -9.26 -8.39 8.00
N GLY A 109 -8.38 -7.61 8.59
CA GLY A 109 -8.49 -7.12 9.96
C GLY A 109 -7.18 -7.23 10.72
N THR A 110 -7.25 -6.94 12.01
CA THR A 110 -6.11 -6.97 12.92
C THR A 110 -5.62 -8.40 13.22
N GLU A 111 -4.41 -8.52 13.74
CA GLU A 111 -3.87 -9.82 14.18
C GLU A 111 -4.66 -10.43 15.34
N GLN A 112 -5.24 -9.60 16.23
CA GLN A 112 -6.09 -10.07 17.34
C GLN A 112 -7.41 -10.66 16.81
N GLU A 113 -8.03 -10.00 15.84
CA GLU A 113 -9.23 -10.51 15.17
C GLU A 113 -8.93 -11.80 14.42
N ALA A 114 -7.83 -11.86 13.69
CA ALA A 114 -7.38 -13.04 12.96
C ALA A 114 -7.15 -14.24 13.88
N ALA A 115 -6.57 -14.01 15.07
CA ALA A 115 -6.32 -15.05 16.06
C ALA A 115 -7.62 -15.61 16.67
N ALA A 116 -8.67 -14.77 16.77
CA ALA A 116 -9.98 -15.16 17.28
C ALA A 116 -10.90 -15.75 16.20
N ALA A 117 -10.60 -15.50 14.91
CA ALA A 117 -11.43 -15.90 13.78
C ALA A 117 -11.45 -17.42 13.57
N SER A 118 -12.60 -17.93 13.14
CA SER A 118 -12.76 -19.31 12.70
C SER A 118 -11.95 -19.59 11.44
N LYS A 119 -11.81 -20.86 11.08
CA LYS A 119 -11.06 -21.22 9.85
C LYS A 119 -11.76 -20.76 8.57
N GLU A 120 -13.08 -20.69 8.61
CA GLU A 120 -13.95 -20.32 7.50
C GLU A 120 -13.87 -18.82 7.16
N GLU A 121 -13.48 -18.00 8.15
CA GLU A 121 -13.28 -16.55 7.98
C GLU A 121 -11.89 -16.20 7.45
N ARG A 122 -10.98 -17.15 7.41
CA ARG A 122 -9.62 -16.96 6.90
C ARG A 122 -9.60 -17.06 5.39
N ILE A 123 -8.74 -16.29 4.77
CA ILE A 123 -8.46 -16.38 3.34
C ILE A 123 -7.39 -17.45 3.14
N PRO A 124 -7.73 -18.62 2.56
CA PRO A 124 -6.76 -19.67 2.29
C PRO A 124 -5.89 -19.25 1.08
N PHE A 125 -4.72 -19.87 0.96
CA PHE A 125 -3.96 -19.78 -0.27
C PHE A 125 -4.46 -20.78 -1.32
N GLU A 126 -4.25 -20.43 -2.58
CA GLU A 126 -4.33 -21.32 -3.73
C GLU A 126 -2.90 -21.57 -4.23
N GLU A 127 -2.59 -22.81 -4.59
CA GLU A 127 -1.31 -23.14 -5.22
C GLU A 127 -1.48 -23.13 -6.75
N ALA A 128 -0.70 -22.28 -7.41
CA ALA A 128 -0.62 -22.23 -8.87
C ALA A 128 0.85 -22.05 -9.27
N ASP A 129 1.33 -22.90 -10.19
CA ASP A 129 2.71 -22.88 -10.71
C ASP A 129 3.82 -22.96 -9.64
N GLY A 130 3.52 -23.61 -8.50
CA GLY A 130 4.43 -23.74 -7.35
C GLY A 130 4.48 -22.52 -6.44
N GLU A 131 3.63 -21.54 -6.67
CA GLU A 131 3.48 -20.31 -5.90
C GLU A 131 2.15 -20.28 -5.11
N ARG A 132 2.09 -19.45 -4.09
CA ARG A 132 0.89 -19.26 -3.27
C ARG A 132 0.25 -17.93 -3.58
N TRP A 133 -1.03 -18.00 -3.90
CA TRP A 133 -1.87 -16.86 -4.21
C TRP A 133 -2.98 -16.72 -3.18
N PHE A 134 -3.33 -15.49 -2.84
CA PHE A 134 -4.45 -15.18 -1.94
C PHE A 134 -5.44 -14.30 -2.69
N THR A 135 -6.72 -14.70 -2.66
CA THR A 135 -7.80 -13.94 -3.31
C THR A 135 -8.61 -13.23 -2.23
N LEU A 136 -8.69 -11.90 -2.33
CA LEU A 136 -9.38 -11.06 -1.35
C LEU A 136 -10.21 -9.96 -2.02
N PRO A 137 -11.33 -9.54 -1.39
CA PRO A 137 -12.08 -8.39 -1.88
C PRO A 137 -11.29 -7.11 -1.60
N VAL A 138 -11.41 -6.15 -2.52
CA VAL A 138 -10.82 -4.82 -2.41
C VAL A 138 -11.96 -3.81 -2.43
N GLU A 139 -12.13 -3.05 -1.36
CA GLU A 139 -13.20 -2.04 -1.27
C GLU A 139 -12.89 -0.82 -2.14
N ALA A 140 -11.66 -0.34 -2.07
CA ALA A 140 -11.16 0.77 -2.87
C ALA A 140 -9.65 0.61 -3.09
N LEU A 141 -9.15 1.12 -4.22
CA LEU A 141 -7.72 1.36 -4.44
C LEU A 141 -7.32 2.65 -3.72
N ASP A 142 -6.01 2.86 -3.54
CA ASP A 142 -5.45 4.01 -2.82
C ASP A 142 -6.09 4.22 -1.43
N LYS A 143 -6.44 3.11 -0.79
CA LYS A 143 -6.97 3.05 0.58
C LYS A 143 -6.19 2.01 1.38
N GLU A 144 -5.85 2.36 2.61
CA GLU A 144 -5.21 1.42 3.53
C GLU A 144 -6.17 0.28 3.89
N ILE A 145 -5.71 -0.94 3.71
CA ILE A 145 -6.40 -2.16 4.08
C ILE A 145 -5.60 -2.87 5.18
N THR A 146 -6.17 -2.91 6.38
CA THR A 146 -5.60 -3.69 7.48
C THR A 146 -5.82 -5.17 7.24
N CYS A 147 -4.76 -5.95 7.28
CA CYS A 147 -4.82 -7.39 7.17
C CYS A 147 -3.81 -8.07 8.09
N ALA A 148 -3.95 -9.36 8.27
CA ALA A 148 -2.97 -10.20 8.98
C ALA A 148 -2.61 -11.41 8.13
N ALA A 149 -1.36 -11.87 8.26
CA ALA A 149 -0.85 -13.06 7.58
C ALA A 149 -0.37 -14.11 8.60
N LEU A 150 -0.80 -15.36 8.43
CA LEU A 150 -0.44 -16.48 9.31
C LEU A 150 0.89 -17.07 8.86
N SER A 151 1.92 -16.94 9.69
CA SER A 151 3.22 -17.53 9.42
C SER A 151 3.16 -19.06 9.47
N LYS A 152 3.54 -19.72 8.38
CA LYS A 152 3.64 -21.18 8.30
C LYS A 152 4.57 -21.78 9.37
N LYS A 153 5.72 -21.12 9.60
CA LYS A 153 6.75 -21.65 10.52
C LYS A 153 6.38 -21.45 11.99
N LYS A 154 5.86 -20.26 12.33
CA LYS A 154 5.58 -19.91 13.73
C LYS A 154 4.15 -20.18 14.14
N GLN A 155 3.22 -20.32 13.16
CA GLN A 155 1.78 -20.45 13.40
C GLN A 155 1.22 -19.27 14.22
N GLU A 156 1.76 -18.08 13.96
CA GLU A 156 1.39 -16.81 14.56
C GLU A 156 0.91 -15.85 13.49
N TRP A 157 -0.02 -14.97 13.83
CA TRP A 157 -0.52 -13.91 12.97
C TRP A 157 0.37 -12.68 13.08
N TYR A 158 0.56 -12.02 11.97
CA TYR A 158 1.32 -10.76 11.88
C TYR A 158 0.50 -9.72 11.13
N GLY A 159 0.21 -8.60 11.80
CA GLY A 159 -0.51 -7.47 11.23
C GLY A 159 0.26 -6.82 10.08
N ARG A 160 -0.50 -6.39 9.06
CA ARG A 160 0.01 -5.73 7.85
C ARG A 160 -0.99 -4.68 7.38
N THR A 161 -0.47 -3.69 6.69
CA THR A 161 -1.28 -2.75 5.91
C THR A 161 -0.91 -2.91 4.44
N LEU A 162 -1.92 -2.99 3.59
CA LEU A 162 -1.75 -3.02 2.13
C LEU A 162 -2.42 -1.78 1.53
N VAL A 163 -1.85 -1.27 0.45
CA VAL A 163 -2.48 -0.27 -0.42
C VAL A 163 -2.39 -0.77 -1.86
N PHE A 164 -3.53 -0.98 -2.48
CA PHE A 164 -3.64 -1.32 -3.89
C PHE A 164 -3.58 -0.03 -4.71
N ARG A 165 -2.58 0.14 -5.54
CA ARG A 165 -2.22 1.40 -6.16
C ARG A 165 -3.04 1.67 -7.42
N ALA A 166 -3.95 2.67 -7.37
CA ALA A 166 -4.74 3.08 -8.52
C ALA A 166 -3.88 3.69 -9.62
N ASP A 167 -2.78 4.37 -9.26
CA ASP A 167 -1.86 4.99 -10.22
C ASP A 167 -1.02 3.99 -11.03
N SER A 168 -1.07 2.69 -10.66
CA SER A 168 -0.49 1.60 -11.45
C SER A 168 -1.45 1.01 -12.49
N LEU A 169 -2.73 1.45 -12.49
CA LEU A 169 -3.67 1.08 -13.54
C LEU A 169 -3.35 1.79 -14.85
N PRO A 170 -3.57 1.14 -16.00
CA PRO A 170 -3.52 1.85 -17.27
C PRO A 170 -4.67 2.87 -17.34
N ALA A 171 -4.45 3.98 -18.06
CA ALA A 171 -5.43 5.07 -18.15
C ALA A 171 -6.81 4.60 -18.66
N GLU A 172 -6.80 3.59 -19.52
CA GLU A 172 -7.99 2.99 -20.13
C GLU A 172 -8.83 2.17 -19.13
N ALA A 173 -8.29 1.87 -17.96
CA ALA A 173 -9.05 1.21 -16.89
C ALA A 173 -10.09 2.13 -16.26
N PHE A 174 -9.92 3.46 -16.38
CA PHE A 174 -10.83 4.43 -15.80
C PHE A 174 -12.01 4.74 -16.73
N ALA A 175 -13.22 4.58 -16.22
CA ALA A 175 -14.45 4.95 -16.94
C ALA A 175 -14.60 6.48 -17.08
N VAL A 176 -13.97 7.22 -16.18
CA VAL A 176 -13.88 8.69 -16.22
C VAL A 176 -12.41 9.06 -16.30
N GLN A 177 -12.09 9.93 -17.25
CA GLN A 177 -10.71 10.41 -17.42
C GLN A 177 -10.19 11.06 -16.14
N GLN A 178 -9.16 10.47 -15.54
CA GLN A 178 -8.55 10.92 -14.28
C GLN A 178 -7.39 11.91 -14.50
N TYR A 179 -7.15 12.32 -15.72
CA TYR A 179 -6.05 13.20 -16.12
C TYR A 179 -6.54 14.29 -17.05
N GLN A 180 -5.76 15.35 -17.18
CA GLN A 180 -6.00 16.41 -18.15
C GLN A 180 -5.23 16.14 -19.44
N SER A 181 -5.90 16.27 -20.57
CA SER A 181 -5.26 16.18 -21.89
C SER A 181 -4.65 17.52 -22.30
N VAL A 182 -3.93 17.53 -23.43
CA VAL A 182 -3.47 18.76 -24.10
C VAL A 182 -4.65 19.69 -24.40
N GLU A 183 -5.79 19.14 -24.83
CA GLU A 183 -7.01 19.87 -25.14
C GLU A 183 -7.65 20.48 -23.89
N ASP A 184 -7.76 19.70 -22.79
CA ASP A 184 -8.32 20.18 -21.51
C ASP A 184 -7.51 21.33 -20.92
N LEU A 185 -6.20 21.32 -21.15
CA LEU A 185 -5.27 22.39 -20.72
C LEU A 185 -5.21 23.56 -21.72
N GLY A 186 -5.83 23.42 -22.88
CA GLY A 186 -5.81 24.45 -23.93
C GLY A 186 -4.40 24.76 -24.47
N LEU A 187 -3.51 23.76 -24.47
CA LEU A 187 -2.14 23.92 -24.93
C LEU A 187 -2.12 23.96 -26.49
N ALA A 188 -1.52 24.99 -27.06
CA ALA A 188 -1.25 25.07 -28.49
C ALA A 188 0.06 24.34 -28.84
N ASP A 189 0.25 24.04 -30.14
CA ASP A 189 1.51 23.52 -30.63
C ASP A 189 2.66 24.46 -30.24
N GLY A 190 3.74 23.91 -29.71
CA GLY A 190 4.88 24.69 -29.25
C GLY A 190 5.73 23.96 -28.21
N ALA A 191 6.74 24.68 -27.73
CA ALA A 191 7.64 24.21 -26.68
C ALA A 191 7.25 24.78 -25.30
N TYR A 192 7.29 23.97 -24.30
CA TYR A 192 6.94 24.29 -22.92
C TYR A 192 7.97 23.68 -21.96
N THR A 193 7.86 24.05 -20.70
CA THR A 193 8.48 23.35 -19.58
C THR A 193 7.40 22.88 -18.62
N VAL A 194 7.61 21.75 -17.95
CA VAL A 194 6.69 21.15 -16.98
C VAL A 194 7.47 20.53 -15.83
N SER A 195 7.04 20.74 -14.60
CA SER A 195 7.60 20.01 -13.45
C SER A 195 7.22 18.55 -13.57
N VAL A 196 8.23 17.67 -13.41
CA VAL A 196 8.05 16.23 -13.42
C VAL A 196 8.59 15.63 -12.12
N THR A 197 7.83 14.71 -11.52
CA THR A 197 8.23 13.92 -10.35
C THR A 197 8.32 12.47 -10.75
N LEU A 198 9.44 11.81 -10.43
CA LEU A 198 9.65 10.36 -10.58
C LEU A 198 9.41 9.70 -9.24
N GLU A 199 8.55 8.68 -9.21
CA GLU A 199 8.31 7.85 -8.04
C GLU A 199 8.53 6.37 -8.37
N GLY A 200 8.81 5.55 -7.37
CA GLY A 200 9.04 4.11 -7.53
C GLY A 200 10.51 3.70 -7.46
N GLY A 201 10.74 2.43 -7.79
CA GLY A 201 12.06 1.81 -7.68
C GLY A 201 12.61 1.84 -6.25
N SER A 202 13.93 2.04 -6.11
CA SER A 202 14.62 2.09 -4.80
C SER A 202 14.72 3.51 -4.22
N GLY A 203 14.11 4.51 -4.85
CA GLY A 203 14.24 5.92 -4.48
C GLY A 203 15.63 6.56 -4.77
N ARG A 204 16.51 5.85 -5.47
CA ARG A 204 17.85 6.36 -5.82
C ARG A 204 17.89 7.00 -7.20
N ALA A 205 16.95 6.62 -8.06
CA ALA A 205 16.81 7.19 -9.38
C ALA A 205 16.13 8.58 -9.30
N SER A 206 16.52 9.46 -10.20
CA SER A 206 15.83 10.75 -10.36
C SER A 206 15.86 11.18 -11.82
N VAL A 207 14.94 12.05 -12.19
CA VAL A 207 14.91 12.71 -13.49
C VAL A 207 15.02 14.22 -13.29
N GLN A 208 15.52 14.92 -14.32
CA GLN A 208 15.60 16.38 -14.28
C GLN A 208 14.20 16.99 -14.30
N SER A 209 13.97 17.97 -13.42
CA SER A 209 12.76 18.78 -13.37
C SER A 209 13.13 20.28 -13.29
N PRO A 210 12.48 21.19 -14.03
CA PRO A 210 11.45 20.90 -15.02
C PRO A 210 11.99 20.16 -16.25
N ALA A 211 11.13 19.38 -16.91
CA ALA A 211 11.38 18.74 -18.18
C ALA A 211 10.96 19.65 -19.34
N THR A 212 11.58 19.47 -20.50
CA THR A 212 11.10 20.07 -21.75
C THR A 212 9.88 19.29 -22.23
N LEU A 213 8.83 20.01 -22.62
CA LEU A 213 7.59 19.45 -23.15
C LEU A 213 7.36 20.06 -24.57
N THR A 214 7.13 19.21 -25.54
CA THR A 214 6.76 19.60 -26.88
C THR A 214 5.31 19.21 -27.16
N VAL A 215 4.49 20.14 -27.59
CA VAL A 215 3.11 19.89 -28.06
C VAL A 215 3.08 20.01 -29.56
N ALA A 216 2.58 18.98 -30.22
CA ALA A 216 2.42 18.94 -31.67
C ALA A 216 1.19 18.12 -32.04
N ASP A 217 0.33 18.64 -32.92
CA ASP A 217 -0.87 17.98 -33.43
C ASP A 217 -1.77 17.40 -32.28
N GLY A 218 -1.90 18.15 -31.18
CA GLY A 218 -2.71 17.74 -30.02
C GLY A 218 -2.09 16.65 -29.16
N SER A 219 -0.84 16.27 -29.42
CA SER A 219 -0.08 15.30 -28.63
C SER A 219 1.06 15.99 -27.89
N ALA A 220 1.39 15.50 -26.71
CA ALA A 220 2.49 16.00 -25.89
C ALA A 220 3.62 14.97 -25.79
N PHE A 221 4.87 15.45 -25.85
CA PHE A 221 6.09 14.66 -25.69
C PHE A 221 6.98 15.34 -24.68
N ALA A 222 7.54 14.58 -23.73
CA ALA A 222 8.46 15.10 -22.75
C ALA A 222 9.86 14.52 -22.95
N GLN A 223 10.87 15.38 -22.78
CA GLN A 223 12.25 14.95 -22.72
C GLN A 223 12.60 14.60 -21.26
N ILE A 224 12.76 13.32 -20.97
CA ILE A 224 13.11 12.79 -19.66
C ILE A 224 14.61 12.55 -19.59
N ILE A 225 15.30 13.31 -18.74
CA ILE A 225 16.74 13.23 -18.53
C ILE A 225 16.98 12.54 -17.20
N TRP A 226 17.48 11.30 -17.24
CA TRP A 226 17.80 10.52 -16.06
C TRP A 226 19.09 10.97 -15.39
N SER A 227 19.21 10.71 -14.08
CA SER A 227 20.41 11.04 -13.30
C SER A 227 21.65 10.23 -13.66
N SER A 228 21.57 9.28 -14.62
CA SER A 228 22.68 8.44 -15.06
C SER A 228 22.49 7.99 -16.52
N ASP A 229 23.58 7.48 -17.13
CA ASP A 229 23.63 6.90 -18.47
C ASP A 229 23.32 5.39 -18.50
N LYS A 230 22.75 4.86 -17.42
CA LYS A 230 22.55 3.40 -17.22
C LYS A 230 21.15 2.92 -17.56
N TYR A 231 20.30 3.75 -18.09
CA TYR A 231 18.97 3.36 -18.57
C TYR A 231 19.02 3.19 -20.08
N ASP A 232 18.75 1.98 -20.58
CA ASP A 232 18.91 1.63 -21.99
C ASP A 232 17.58 1.55 -22.74
N TYR A 233 16.45 1.50 -22.04
CA TYR A 233 15.12 1.78 -22.61
C TYR A 233 14.10 2.18 -21.54
N MET A 234 13.02 2.81 -21.98
CA MET A 234 11.78 3.00 -21.23
C MET A 234 10.63 2.34 -21.96
N LEU A 235 9.62 1.90 -21.19
CA LEU A 235 8.31 1.48 -21.70
C LEU A 235 7.26 2.49 -21.25
N VAL A 236 6.45 2.95 -22.20
CA VAL A 236 5.29 3.81 -21.95
C VAL A 236 4.12 3.23 -22.72
N GLY A 237 3.04 2.84 -22.02
CA GLY A 237 1.91 2.16 -22.66
C GLY A 237 2.29 0.87 -23.38
N GLY A 238 3.35 0.19 -22.94
CA GLY A 238 3.89 -1.01 -23.57
C GLY A 238 4.79 -0.77 -24.81
N GLU A 239 4.95 0.46 -25.26
CA GLU A 239 5.87 0.82 -26.34
C GLU A 239 7.26 1.14 -25.82
N LYS A 240 8.29 0.68 -26.53
CA LYS A 240 9.71 0.84 -26.15
C LYS A 240 10.32 2.09 -26.76
N TYR A 241 10.90 2.93 -25.88
CA TYR A 241 11.65 4.13 -26.22
C TYR A 241 13.12 3.93 -25.89
N LEU A 242 14.01 4.30 -26.81
CA LEU A 242 15.45 4.21 -26.66
C LEU A 242 16.05 5.58 -26.29
N PRO A 243 17.09 5.62 -25.47
CA PRO A 243 17.71 6.87 -25.07
C PRO A 243 18.70 7.40 -26.11
N GLU A 244 18.92 8.70 -26.07
CA GLU A 244 20.21 9.29 -26.49
C GLU A 244 21.07 9.50 -25.23
N ILE A 245 22.37 9.24 -25.34
CA ILE A 245 23.31 9.53 -24.25
C ILE A 245 23.89 10.93 -24.46
N ILE A 246 23.49 11.86 -23.61
CA ILE A 246 23.91 13.25 -23.65
C ILE A 246 24.55 13.61 -22.31
N ASP A 247 25.79 14.08 -22.34
CA ASP A 247 26.53 14.53 -21.15
C ASP A 247 26.54 13.52 -19.97
N GLY A 248 26.56 12.21 -20.28
CA GLY A 248 26.56 11.14 -19.28
C GLY A 248 25.18 10.84 -18.66
N HIS A 249 24.12 11.22 -19.36
CA HIS A 249 22.74 10.96 -18.95
C HIS A 249 21.97 10.22 -20.05
N SER A 250 21.11 9.29 -19.67
CA SER A 250 20.11 8.70 -20.57
C SER A 250 18.98 9.71 -20.76
N VAL A 251 18.75 10.13 -21.99
CA VAL A 251 17.75 11.13 -22.38
C VAL A 251 16.73 10.46 -23.27
N PHE A 252 15.48 10.47 -22.87
CA PHE A 252 14.38 9.88 -23.60
C PHE A 252 13.39 10.94 -24.05
N GLU A 253 12.88 10.83 -25.25
CA GLU A 253 11.68 11.54 -25.69
C GLU A 253 10.51 10.56 -25.64
N ILE A 254 9.56 10.80 -24.74
CA ILE A 254 8.41 9.91 -24.50
C ILE A 254 7.08 10.66 -24.65
N PRO A 255 5.99 9.99 -25.06
CA PRO A 255 4.68 10.60 -25.06
C PRO A 255 4.22 10.87 -23.62
N VAL A 256 3.55 11.99 -23.40
CA VAL A 256 2.81 12.30 -22.17
C VAL A 256 1.35 12.03 -22.43
N THR A 257 0.85 10.91 -21.88
CA THR A 257 -0.54 10.47 -22.12
C THR A 257 -1.56 11.30 -21.35
N GLY A 258 -1.11 12.07 -20.34
CA GLY A 258 -1.94 13.01 -19.60
C GLY A 258 -1.17 13.73 -18.50
N PHE A 259 -1.80 14.74 -17.91
CA PHE A 259 -1.24 15.58 -16.86
C PHE A 259 -2.07 15.47 -15.58
N GLY A 260 -1.43 15.65 -14.43
CA GLY A 260 -2.13 15.64 -13.14
C GLY A 260 -2.42 14.25 -12.59
N TYR A 261 -1.83 13.21 -13.17
CA TYR A 261 -1.90 11.84 -12.65
C TYR A 261 -0.52 11.16 -12.68
N ARG A 262 -0.40 10.04 -11.99
CA ARG A 262 0.84 9.24 -11.98
C ARG A 262 0.86 8.31 -13.18
N MET A 263 1.50 8.75 -14.25
CA MET A 263 1.63 8.01 -15.50
C MET A 263 2.56 6.80 -15.31
N PRO A 264 2.08 5.54 -15.45
CA PRO A 264 2.91 4.37 -15.31
C PRO A 264 3.96 4.29 -16.43
N VAL A 265 5.20 3.99 -16.05
CA VAL A 265 6.31 3.75 -16.97
C VAL A 265 7.21 2.66 -16.39
N SER A 266 7.94 1.95 -17.25
CA SER A 266 9.06 1.10 -16.82
C SER A 266 10.36 1.62 -17.42
N ALA A 267 11.47 1.38 -16.73
CA ALA A 267 12.80 1.65 -17.28
C ALA A 267 13.75 0.50 -16.95
N ASP A 268 14.44 -0.01 -17.97
CA ASP A 268 15.49 -1.01 -17.78
C ASP A 268 16.80 -0.35 -17.39
N THR A 269 17.50 -0.95 -16.42
CA THR A 269 18.78 -0.45 -15.97
C THR A 269 19.90 -1.48 -16.14
N THR A 270 20.97 -1.04 -16.75
CA THR A 270 22.22 -1.80 -16.93
C THR A 270 23.21 -1.57 -15.77
N ALA A 271 22.84 -0.81 -14.75
CA ALA A 271 23.69 -0.57 -13.57
C ALA A 271 23.92 -1.82 -12.72
N MET A 272 23.08 -2.83 -12.88
CA MET A 272 23.19 -4.13 -12.20
C MET A 272 23.87 -5.15 -13.11
N SER A 273 24.40 -6.24 -12.53
CA SER A 273 25.07 -7.31 -13.30
C SER A 273 24.15 -8.05 -14.28
N VAL A 274 22.86 -7.95 -14.08
CA VAL A 274 21.81 -8.41 -15.00
C VAL A 274 20.90 -7.22 -15.24
N PRO A 275 20.56 -6.88 -16.51
CA PRO A 275 19.58 -5.84 -16.82
C PRO A 275 18.28 -6.13 -16.07
N TYR A 276 17.67 -5.07 -15.54
CA TYR A 276 16.46 -5.20 -14.71
C TYR A 276 15.51 -4.06 -15.01
N GLU A 277 14.32 -4.42 -15.45
CA GLU A 277 13.23 -3.49 -15.67
C GLU A 277 12.59 -3.13 -14.33
N ILE A 278 12.47 -1.85 -14.07
CA ILE A 278 11.94 -1.29 -12.84
C ILE A 278 10.70 -0.46 -13.19
N GLU A 279 9.64 -0.68 -12.45
CA GLU A 279 8.41 0.09 -12.56
C GLU A 279 8.55 1.42 -11.81
N TYR A 280 8.12 2.48 -12.48
CA TYR A 280 8.10 3.85 -12.01
C TYR A 280 6.78 4.51 -12.38
N THR A 281 6.50 5.66 -11.77
CA THR A 281 5.50 6.60 -12.25
C THR A 281 6.11 7.97 -12.50
N LEU A 282 5.61 8.67 -13.50
CA LEU A 282 5.93 10.05 -13.80
C LEU A 282 4.70 10.92 -13.58
N TYR A 283 4.81 11.89 -12.69
CA TYR A 283 3.75 12.89 -12.47
C TYR A 283 4.14 14.20 -13.13
N PHE A 284 3.36 14.63 -14.13
CA PHE A 284 3.52 15.92 -14.81
C PHE A 284 2.52 16.91 -14.21
N ASP A 285 3.02 17.93 -13.48
CA ASP A 285 2.18 18.92 -12.82
C ASP A 285 1.58 19.93 -13.82
N PRO A 286 0.26 19.87 -14.10
CA PRO A 286 -0.37 20.77 -15.04
C PRO A 286 -0.27 22.24 -14.64
N ALA A 287 -0.23 22.55 -13.32
CA ALA A 287 -0.13 23.93 -12.83
C ALA A 287 1.26 24.55 -13.07
N SER A 288 2.27 23.72 -13.34
CA SER A 288 3.65 24.15 -13.57
C SER A 288 3.98 24.47 -15.04
N ILE A 289 3.08 24.14 -15.99
CA ILE A 289 3.35 24.29 -17.42
C ILE A 289 3.56 25.78 -17.77
N ARG A 290 4.66 26.05 -18.45
CA ARG A 290 5.03 27.40 -18.94
C ARG A 290 5.55 27.29 -20.36
N ALA A 291 5.17 28.24 -21.22
CA ALA A 291 5.77 28.32 -22.56
C ALA A 291 7.29 28.52 -22.43
N ALA A 292 8.04 27.76 -23.23
CA ALA A 292 9.47 28.00 -23.37
C ALA A 292 9.68 29.31 -24.10
N GLY A 293 10.44 30.25 -23.52
CA GLY A 293 10.67 31.59 -24.04
C GLY A 293 11.59 31.61 -25.27
#